data_9fd8c24fdafe1de03b9ac6d06d1ad17b
#
_entry.id   9fd8c24fdafe1de03b9ac6d06d1ad17b
#
_cell.length_a   1.000
_cell.length_b   1.000
_cell.length_c   1.000
_cell.angle_alpha   90.00
_cell.angle_beta   90.00
_cell.angle_gamma   90.00
#
_symmetry.space_group_name_H-M   'P 1'
#
loop_
_entity.id
_entity.type
_entity.pdbx_description
1 polymer ?
#
loop_
_entity_poly.entity_id
_entity_poly.type
_entity_poly.pdbx_seq_one_letter_code
_entity_poly.pdbx_strand_id
1 'polypeptide(L)'
;MIDFKDPQIRYLIDFANIKQGLIKYQNTFLNRQQLFEFIKNEHYGFPLLLPLGIKYFNYKSSKSIFKISKTLIMNKIFKIKKKNYVGLKIFFNYGEKFTHDVELKNQYKKQFNYIINFNLKLIKQLNFLKNKKNYLTAFQTRNIPHFGHEIIMQRLLNKKGKVVINPLIGTKKKGDYKNEILNKVFKKLISEKDYNNNLYYGPVIANMQYGGPREAVHHINIREKLGFNRFAIGRDHAGAENVYKPLEAYNFTKKKIKKYKIDIFFHKGSYFCERCN
;
A
#
# COMPACT_ATOMS: atom_id res chain seq x y z
N MET A 1 5.07 -15.23 15.81
CA MET A 1 4.15 -14.11 15.51
C MET A 1 4.99 -12.91 15.05
N ILE A 2 4.49 -12.06 14.17
CA ILE A 2 5.23 -10.87 13.72
C ILE A 2 4.98 -9.73 14.70
N ASP A 3 6.03 -9.16 15.26
CA ASP A 3 5.94 -7.92 16.03
C ASP A 3 6.07 -6.72 15.08
N PHE A 4 4.95 -6.12 14.72
CA PHE A 4 4.91 -4.94 13.84
C PHE A 4 5.45 -3.65 14.49
N LYS A 5 5.82 -3.68 15.78
CA LYS A 5 6.47 -2.57 16.47
C LYS A 5 7.99 -2.56 16.24
N ASP A 6 8.57 -3.71 15.91
CA ASP A 6 9.98 -3.80 15.57
C ASP A 6 10.25 -3.03 14.26
N PRO A 7 11.12 -2.00 14.28
CA PRO A 7 11.43 -1.22 13.10
C PRO A 7 12.01 -2.06 11.95
N GLN A 8 12.71 -3.15 12.26
CA GLN A 8 13.31 -4.03 11.25
C GLN A 8 12.25 -4.80 10.46
N ILE A 9 11.15 -5.14 11.08
CA ILE A 9 10.02 -5.82 10.41
C ILE A 9 9.47 -5.02 9.24
N ARG A 10 9.48 -3.70 9.32
CA ARG A 10 9.08 -2.84 8.19
C ARG A 10 9.92 -3.10 6.94
N TYR A 11 11.24 -3.22 7.08
CA TYR A 11 12.14 -3.50 5.96
C TYR A 11 11.99 -4.92 5.46
N LEU A 12 11.84 -5.85 6.39
CA LEU A 12 11.61 -7.26 6.07
C LEU A 12 10.35 -7.44 5.23
N ILE A 13 9.25 -6.76 5.57
CA ILE A 13 8.00 -6.79 4.80
C ILE A 13 8.23 -6.27 3.38
N ASP A 14 8.88 -5.10 3.23
CA ASP A 14 9.14 -4.55 1.90
C ASP A 14 10.07 -5.46 1.10
N PHE A 15 11.11 -6.01 1.72
CA PHE A 15 12.02 -6.95 1.07
C PHE A 15 11.31 -8.24 0.63
N ALA A 16 10.47 -8.82 1.48
CA ALA A 16 9.67 -9.98 1.14
C ALA A 16 8.75 -9.69 -0.06
N ASN A 17 8.09 -8.53 -0.07
CA ASN A 17 7.22 -8.13 -1.18
C ASN A 17 8.00 -7.87 -2.49
N ILE A 18 9.22 -7.35 -2.41
CA ILE A 18 10.13 -7.23 -3.57
C ILE A 18 10.47 -8.63 -4.09
N LYS A 19 10.86 -9.56 -3.22
CA LYS A 19 11.20 -10.95 -3.61
C LYS A 19 10.03 -11.71 -4.21
N GLN A 20 8.79 -11.41 -3.77
CA GLN A 20 7.58 -11.97 -4.36
C GLN A 20 7.12 -11.27 -5.66
N GLY A 21 7.80 -10.20 -6.08
CA GLY A 21 7.42 -9.40 -7.24
C GLY A 21 6.17 -8.52 -7.02
N LEU A 22 5.66 -8.41 -5.79
CA LEU A 22 4.55 -7.52 -5.45
C LEU A 22 4.96 -6.05 -5.50
N ILE A 23 6.21 -5.76 -5.16
CA ILE A 23 6.82 -4.43 -5.29
C ILE A 23 7.86 -4.50 -6.40
N LYS A 24 7.63 -3.72 -7.46
CA LYS A 24 8.61 -3.59 -8.53
C LYS A 24 9.73 -2.66 -8.07
N TYR A 25 10.94 -3.19 -8.00
CA TYR A 25 12.12 -2.45 -7.59
C TYR A 25 13.35 -2.93 -8.33
N GLN A 26 14.36 -2.06 -8.45
CA GLN A 26 15.66 -2.45 -9.00
C GLN A 26 16.42 -3.28 -7.98
N ASN A 27 17.21 -4.24 -8.45
CA ASN A 27 18.02 -5.12 -7.56
C ASN A 27 19.26 -4.41 -6.98
N THR A 28 19.48 -3.16 -7.33
CA THR A 28 20.60 -2.34 -6.88
C THR A 28 20.10 -1.03 -6.30
N PHE A 29 20.90 -0.43 -5.43
CA PHE A 29 20.62 0.91 -4.92
C PHE A 29 20.70 1.94 -6.04
N LEU A 30 19.85 2.96 -5.97
CA LEU A 30 19.94 4.10 -6.88
C LEU A 30 21.21 4.91 -6.56
N ASN A 31 22.00 5.22 -7.56
CA ASN A 31 23.04 6.22 -7.42
C ASN A 31 22.41 7.64 -7.45
N ARG A 32 23.23 8.66 -7.20
CA ARG A 32 22.74 10.04 -7.12
C ARG A 32 22.05 10.51 -8.40
N GLN A 33 22.62 10.19 -9.56
CA GLN A 33 22.08 10.56 -10.86
C GLN A 33 20.73 9.87 -11.11
N GLN A 34 20.67 8.56 -10.90
CA GLN A 34 19.44 7.77 -11.04
C GLN A 34 18.32 8.30 -10.12
N LEU A 35 18.66 8.76 -8.91
CA LEU A 35 17.67 9.36 -8.02
C LEU A 35 17.15 10.69 -8.58
N PHE A 36 18.02 11.54 -9.11
CA PHE A 36 17.58 12.79 -9.73
C PHE A 36 16.69 12.55 -10.94
N GLU A 37 17.02 11.59 -11.78
CA GLU A 37 16.18 11.18 -12.89
C GLU A 37 14.84 10.62 -12.42
N PHE A 38 14.84 9.78 -11.37
CA PHE A 38 13.64 9.25 -10.74
C PHE A 38 12.71 10.37 -10.26
N ILE A 39 13.27 11.41 -9.64
CA ILE A 39 12.52 12.58 -9.15
C ILE A 39 12.03 13.42 -10.33
N LYS A 40 12.90 13.72 -11.30
CA LYS A 40 12.60 14.54 -12.49
C LYS A 40 11.48 13.92 -13.33
N ASN A 41 11.53 12.64 -13.54
CA ASN A 41 10.56 11.89 -14.36
C ASN A 41 9.28 11.54 -13.60
N GLU A 42 9.10 12.04 -12.37
CA GLU A 42 7.93 11.76 -11.53
C GLU A 42 7.60 10.27 -11.45
N HIS A 43 8.61 9.43 -11.25
CA HIS A 43 8.40 8.01 -11.04
C HIS A 43 7.48 7.73 -9.84
N TYR A 44 6.55 6.79 -10.02
CA TYR A 44 5.50 6.45 -9.08
C TYR A 44 5.66 5.01 -8.61
N GLY A 45 6.81 4.62 -8.35
CA GLY A 45 7.07 3.31 -7.80
C GLY A 45 7.73 3.45 -6.44
N PHE A 46 8.26 2.35 -6.00
CA PHE A 46 9.12 2.31 -4.86
C PHE A 46 10.56 2.68 -5.28
N PRO A 47 11.31 3.49 -4.53
CA PRO A 47 10.99 4.09 -3.25
C PRO A 47 9.97 5.24 -3.33
N LEU A 48 9.12 5.33 -2.33
CA LEU A 48 8.13 6.41 -2.25
C LEU A 48 8.74 7.68 -1.67
N LEU A 49 8.33 8.82 -2.23
CA LEU A 49 8.66 10.13 -1.69
C LEU A 49 7.51 10.63 -0.82
N LEU A 50 7.83 11.07 0.40
CA LEU A 50 6.86 11.62 1.34
C LEU A 50 6.99 13.13 1.45
N PRO A 51 5.87 13.87 1.54
CA PRO A 51 5.90 15.30 1.87
C PRO A 51 6.48 15.53 3.27
N LEU A 52 7.22 16.62 3.46
CA LEU A 52 7.78 17.05 4.77
C LEU A 52 6.61 17.37 5.66
N GLY A 53 5.61 17.40 5.82
CA GLY A 53 4.56 17.71 6.78
C GLY A 53 4.06 16.47 7.54
N ILE A 54 4.55 15.28 7.21
CA ILE A 54 4.09 14.06 7.86
C ILE A 54 4.83 13.83 9.18
N LYS A 55 4.19 14.18 10.28
CA LYS A 55 4.80 14.25 11.62
C LYS A 55 5.20 12.92 12.23
N TYR A 56 4.47 11.84 11.96
CA TYR A 56 4.76 10.53 12.56
C TYR A 56 5.98 9.84 11.95
N PHE A 57 6.48 10.33 10.83
CA PHE A 57 7.80 9.96 10.34
C PHE A 57 8.84 10.78 11.07
N ASN A 58 9.51 10.17 12.05
CA ASN A 58 10.65 10.79 12.69
C ASN A 58 11.84 10.72 11.73
N TYR A 59 12.10 11.82 11.02
CA TYR A 59 13.22 11.93 10.09
C TYR A 59 14.59 11.71 10.74
N LYS A 60 14.70 11.93 12.06
CA LYS A 60 15.92 11.64 12.82
C LYS A 60 16.09 10.14 13.06
N SER A 61 15.01 9.40 13.32
CA SER A 61 15.07 7.95 13.50
C SER A 61 15.34 7.22 12.19
N SER A 62 14.99 7.83 11.07
CA SER A 62 15.35 7.30 9.77
C SER A 62 16.87 7.24 9.56
N LYS A 63 17.66 8.10 10.21
CA LYS A 63 19.13 8.01 10.23
C LYS A 63 19.65 6.72 10.87
N SER A 64 19.04 6.26 11.96
CA SER A 64 19.47 5.05 12.65
C SER A 64 19.22 3.79 11.84
N ILE A 65 18.15 3.77 11.08
CA ILE A 65 17.74 2.66 10.24
C ILE A 65 18.69 2.50 9.04
N PHE A 66 19.28 3.59 8.59
CA PHE A 66 20.22 3.62 7.46
C PHE A 66 21.69 3.52 7.85
N LYS A 67 22.00 3.59 9.14
CA LYS A 67 23.38 3.30 9.61
C LYS A 67 23.83 1.87 9.33
N ILE A 68 22.91 0.96 9.09
CA ILE A 68 23.20 -0.46 8.85
C ILE A 68 23.55 -0.72 7.39
N SER A 69 23.00 0.02 6.43
CA SER A 69 23.50 0.03 5.06
C SER A 69 24.44 1.20 4.89
N LYS A 70 25.66 0.97 4.46
CA LYS A 70 26.70 1.99 4.24
C LYS A 70 26.32 3.16 3.33
N THR A 71 25.07 3.24 2.92
CA THR A 71 24.58 4.11 1.87
C THR A 71 23.37 4.89 2.26
N LEU A 72 23.62 6.01 2.84
CA LEU A 72 22.55 6.81 3.36
C LEU A 72 22.37 8.10 2.62
N ILE A 73 21.24 8.28 1.98
CA ILE A 73 20.76 9.62 1.68
C ILE A 73 19.33 9.78 2.14
N MET A 74 19.19 9.95 3.43
CA MET A 74 17.86 10.15 4.01
C MET A 74 17.55 11.59 4.35
N ASN A 75 18.52 12.43 4.41
CA ASN A 75 18.33 13.80 4.85
C ASN A 75 18.26 14.81 3.72
N LYS A 76 18.18 14.36 2.47
CA LYS A 76 17.98 15.30 1.37
C LYS A 76 16.51 15.59 1.20
N ILE A 77 16.18 16.85 1.35
CA ILE A 77 14.90 17.41 1.01
C ILE A 77 14.90 17.65 -0.50
N PHE A 78 13.91 17.09 -1.17
CA PHE A 78 13.72 17.27 -2.60
C PHE A 78 12.53 18.20 -2.84
N LYS A 79 12.73 19.23 -3.66
CA LYS A 79 11.67 20.13 -4.07
C LYS A 79 11.10 19.68 -5.41
N ILE A 80 9.83 19.29 -5.43
CA ILE A 80 9.11 18.89 -6.64
C ILE A 80 7.83 19.73 -6.70
N LYS A 81 7.63 20.48 -7.80
CA LYS A 81 6.41 21.29 -8.02
C LYS A 81 6.01 22.11 -6.78
N LYS A 82 6.94 22.88 -6.23
CA LYS A 82 6.75 23.75 -5.06
C LYS A 82 6.49 23.03 -3.71
N LYS A 83 6.54 21.69 -3.65
CA LYS A 83 6.46 20.93 -2.38
C LYS A 83 7.81 20.34 -2.02
N ASN A 84 8.11 20.29 -0.73
CA ASN A 84 9.28 19.60 -0.20
C ASN A 84 8.94 18.15 0.13
N TYR A 85 9.80 17.23 -0.23
CA TYR A 85 9.67 15.79 0.02
C TYR A 85 10.91 15.24 0.69
N VAL A 86 10.75 14.20 1.49
CA VAL A 86 11.83 13.37 1.98
C VAL A 86 11.74 11.99 1.33
N GLY A 87 12.88 11.47 0.93
CA GLY A 87 12.92 10.13 0.37
C GLY A 87 12.75 9.07 1.45
N LEU A 88 11.86 8.13 1.21
CA LEU A 88 11.68 6.96 2.04
C LEU A 88 12.47 5.81 1.43
N LYS A 89 13.38 5.20 2.18
CA LYS A 89 14.23 4.12 1.69
C LYS A 89 14.97 4.46 0.38
N ILE A 90 15.62 5.60 0.36
CA ILE A 90 16.49 5.94 -0.74
C ILE A 90 17.88 5.50 -0.37
N PHE A 91 18.39 4.54 -1.09
CA PHE A 91 19.73 4.03 -0.93
C PHE A 91 20.58 4.52 -2.08
N PHE A 92 21.68 5.13 -1.74
CA PHE A 92 22.71 5.45 -2.68
C PHE A 92 23.89 4.57 -2.40
N ASN A 93 24.10 3.61 -3.22
CA ASN A 93 25.46 3.13 -3.34
C ASN A 93 25.77 2.86 -4.81
N TYR A 94 26.96 3.12 -5.20
CA TYR A 94 27.46 3.07 -6.55
C TYR A 94 27.49 1.61 -7.08
N GLY A 95 26.30 1.02 -7.27
CA GLY A 95 26.14 -0.32 -7.83
C GLY A 95 26.14 -1.47 -6.85
N GLU A 96 26.14 -1.24 -5.53
CA GLU A 96 26.02 -2.32 -4.54
C GLU A 96 24.62 -2.95 -4.53
N LYS A 97 24.56 -4.25 -4.35
CA LYS A 97 23.33 -5.00 -4.15
C LYS A 97 22.78 -4.81 -2.73
N PHE A 98 21.53 -5.17 -2.51
CA PHE A 98 20.86 -5.17 -1.21
C PHE A 98 21.45 -6.19 -0.22
N THR A 99 22.69 -6.02 0.23
CA THR A 99 23.34 -6.92 1.20
C THR A 99 22.62 -6.92 2.54
N HIS A 100 22.26 -5.73 3.03
CA HIS A 100 21.53 -5.59 4.29
C HIS A 100 20.18 -6.33 4.29
N ASP A 101 19.45 -6.33 3.18
CA ASP A 101 18.17 -7.03 3.09
C ASP A 101 18.37 -8.56 3.17
N VAL A 102 19.51 -9.08 2.73
CA VAL A 102 19.87 -10.50 2.86
C VAL A 102 20.23 -10.83 4.31
N GLU A 103 21.00 -10.01 4.98
CA GLU A 103 21.35 -10.16 6.39
C GLU A 103 20.08 -10.12 7.25
N LEU A 104 19.22 -9.15 7.03
CA LEU A 104 17.94 -9.02 7.70
C LEU A 104 17.04 -10.27 7.49
N LYS A 105 16.99 -10.80 6.27
CA LYS A 105 16.29 -12.06 5.98
C LYS A 105 16.83 -13.21 6.80
N ASN A 106 18.14 -13.33 6.93
CA ASN A 106 18.78 -14.42 7.69
C ASN A 106 18.46 -14.30 9.18
N GLN A 107 18.56 -13.09 9.73
CA GLN A 107 18.23 -12.81 11.13
C GLN A 107 16.75 -13.10 11.45
N TYR A 108 15.82 -12.76 10.54
CA TYR A 108 14.37 -12.90 10.72
C TYR A 108 13.76 -13.96 9.80
N LYS A 109 14.45 -15.09 9.60
CA LYS A 109 14.06 -16.15 8.64
C LYS A 109 12.62 -16.65 8.83
N LYS A 110 12.20 -16.87 10.06
CA LYS A 110 10.83 -17.34 10.37
C LYS A 110 9.78 -16.30 9.96
N GLN A 111 10.00 -15.05 10.29
CA GLN A 111 9.08 -13.93 9.96
C GLN A 111 9.06 -13.67 8.45
N PHE A 112 10.20 -13.74 7.78
CA PHE A 112 10.29 -13.60 6.33
C PHE A 112 9.46 -14.68 5.63
N ASN A 113 9.66 -15.94 5.99
CA ASN A 113 8.91 -17.06 5.42
C ASN A 113 7.40 -16.94 5.73
N TYR A 114 7.04 -16.49 6.92
CA TYR A 114 5.65 -16.24 7.26
C TYR A 114 5.00 -15.20 6.33
N ILE A 115 5.67 -14.06 6.08
CA ILE A 115 5.17 -13.00 5.18
C ILE A 115 4.97 -13.57 3.77
N ILE A 116 5.97 -14.27 3.25
CA ILE A 116 5.91 -14.91 1.93
C ILE A 116 4.71 -15.85 1.83
N ASN A 117 4.59 -16.79 2.76
CA ASN A 117 3.54 -17.80 2.75
C ASN A 117 2.14 -17.19 2.94
N PHE A 118 2.03 -16.15 3.77
CA PHE A 118 0.76 -15.45 3.97
C PHE A 118 0.25 -14.83 2.67
N ASN A 119 1.10 -14.10 1.97
CA ASN A 119 0.74 -13.46 0.71
C ASN A 119 0.50 -14.50 -0.41
N LEU A 120 1.24 -15.62 -0.42
CA LEU A 120 0.99 -16.72 -1.35
C LEU A 120 -0.38 -17.39 -1.13
N LYS A 121 -0.83 -17.54 0.13
CA LYS A 121 -2.19 -18.04 0.42
C LYS A 121 -3.25 -17.09 -0.16
N LEU A 122 -3.06 -15.79 0.00
CA LEU A 122 -3.95 -14.81 -0.61
C LEU A 122 -3.97 -14.95 -2.13
N ILE A 123 -2.81 -15.04 -2.79
CA ILE A 123 -2.73 -15.20 -4.25
C ILE A 123 -3.48 -16.46 -4.71
N LYS A 124 -3.32 -17.59 -4.00
CA LYS A 124 -4.05 -18.84 -4.28
C LYS A 124 -5.56 -18.65 -4.14
N GLN A 125 -6.01 -17.98 -3.07
CA GLN A 125 -7.44 -17.64 -2.87
C GLN A 125 -7.97 -16.78 -4.02
N LEU A 126 -7.24 -15.74 -4.42
CA LEU A 126 -7.65 -14.85 -5.52
C LEU A 126 -7.73 -15.58 -6.86
N ASN A 127 -6.81 -16.48 -7.14
CA ASN A 127 -6.85 -17.31 -8.34
C ASN A 127 -8.08 -18.22 -8.38
N PHE A 128 -8.47 -18.80 -7.25
CA PHE A 128 -9.70 -19.58 -7.13
C PHE A 128 -10.97 -18.73 -7.33
N LEU A 129 -10.97 -17.49 -6.81
CA LEU A 129 -12.11 -16.58 -6.95
C LEU A 129 -12.23 -15.97 -8.35
N LYS A 130 -11.17 -16.01 -9.15
CA LYS A 130 -11.08 -15.33 -10.43
C LYS A 130 -12.02 -15.97 -11.47
N ASN A 131 -12.77 -15.12 -12.14
CA ASN A 131 -13.59 -15.50 -13.29
C ASN A 131 -13.31 -14.51 -14.41
N LYS A 132 -13.16 -15.01 -15.65
CA LYS A 132 -12.90 -14.17 -16.84
C LYS A 132 -14.03 -13.19 -17.16
N LYS A 133 -15.27 -13.51 -16.77
CA LYS A 133 -16.46 -12.72 -17.07
C LYS A 133 -16.79 -11.65 -16.01
N ASN A 134 -16.21 -11.75 -14.82
CA ASN A 134 -16.57 -10.92 -13.68
C ASN A 134 -15.37 -10.18 -13.09
N TYR A 135 -15.65 -9.05 -12.46
CA TYR A 135 -14.60 -8.34 -11.73
C TYR A 135 -14.27 -9.03 -10.40
N LEU A 136 -12.99 -9.12 -10.13
CA LEU A 136 -12.44 -9.42 -8.80
C LEU A 136 -11.85 -8.13 -8.25
N THR A 137 -12.61 -7.43 -7.43
CA THR A 137 -12.29 -6.09 -6.97
C THR A 137 -11.59 -6.11 -5.62
N ALA A 138 -10.44 -5.49 -5.51
CA ALA A 138 -9.84 -5.15 -4.22
C ALA A 138 -10.49 -3.90 -3.63
N PHE A 139 -10.97 -4.01 -2.40
CA PHE A 139 -11.42 -2.87 -1.59
C PHE A 139 -10.48 -2.68 -0.40
N GLN A 140 -9.69 -1.62 -0.42
CA GLN A 140 -8.73 -1.32 0.65
C GLN A 140 -9.28 -0.27 1.59
N THR A 141 -9.24 -0.58 2.88
CA THR A 141 -9.47 0.40 3.94
C THR A 141 -8.54 0.14 5.12
N ARG A 142 -8.22 1.18 5.87
CA ARG A 142 -7.49 1.12 7.16
C ARG A 142 -8.41 1.42 8.34
N ASN A 143 -9.65 1.78 8.05
CA ASN A 143 -10.67 2.09 9.03
C ASN A 143 -11.59 0.89 9.25
N ILE A 144 -12.23 0.85 10.41
CA ILE A 144 -13.36 -0.07 10.63
C ILE A 144 -14.50 0.26 9.65
N PRO A 145 -15.35 -0.72 9.30
CA PRO A 145 -16.47 -0.49 8.41
C PRO A 145 -17.44 0.52 9.01
N HIS A 146 -17.99 1.33 8.16
CA HIS A 146 -19.07 2.26 8.44
C HIS A 146 -19.99 2.33 7.21
N PHE A 147 -21.13 2.93 7.35
CA PHE A 147 -22.16 2.96 6.30
C PHE A 147 -21.64 3.40 4.92
N GLY A 148 -20.77 4.41 4.87
CA GLY A 148 -20.13 4.82 3.61
C GLY A 148 -19.28 3.74 2.94
N HIS A 149 -18.60 2.89 3.72
CA HIS A 149 -17.88 1.73 3.16
C HIS A 149 -18.87 0.68 2.62
N GLU A 150 -19.96 0.44 3.32
CA GLU A 150 -20.97 -0.53 2.91
C GLU A 150 -21.60 -0.13 1.57
N ILE A 151 -21.98 1.14 1.40
CA ILE A 151 -22.51 1.66 0.14
C ILE A 151 -21.53 1.42 -1.02
N ILE A 152 -20.24 1.66 -0.79
CA ILE A 152 -19.23 1.43 -1.82
C ILE A 152 -19.12 -0.05 -2.15
N MET A 153 -19.07 -0.93 -1.14
CA MET A 153 -19.02 -2.37 -1.34
C MET A 153 -20.25 -2.88 -2.10
N GLN A 154 -21.46 -2.43 -1.76
CA GLN A 154 -22.68 -2.76 -2.48
C GLN A 154 -22.64 -2.32 -3.95
N ARG A 155 -22.16 -1.09 -4.24
CA ARG A 155 -21.98 -0.61 -5.62
C ARG A 155 -20.99 -1.46 -6.42
N LEU A 156 -19.96 -1.99 -5.78
CA LEU A 156 -18.99 -2.87 -6.40
C LEU A 156 -19.57 -4.26 -6.69
N LEU A 157 -20.38 -4.79 -5.77
CA LEU A 157 -21.06 -6.08 -5.90
C LEU A 157 -22.15 -6.05 -6.98
N ASN A 158 -22.95 -4.97 -7.04
CA ASN A 158 -24.02 -4.81 -8.04
C ASN A 158 -23.54 -4.79 -9.50
N LYS A 159 -22.24 -4.61 -9.72
CA LYS A 159 -21.61 -4.69 -11.06
C LYS A 159 -21.15 -6.11 -11.42
N LYS A 160 -21.84 -7.13 -10.94
CA LYS A 160 -21.55 -8.56 -11.20
C LYS A 160 -20.12 -8.95 -10.89
N GLY A 161 -19.61 -8.52 -9.73
CA GLY A 161 -18.25 -8.77 -9.32
C GLY A 161 -18.16 -9.42 -7.93
N LYS A 162 -17.01 -9.99 -7.68
CA LYS A 162 -16.58 -10.38 -6.33
C LYS A 162 -15.76 -9.26 -5.74
N VAL A 163 -15.98 -8.95 -4.46
CA VAL A 163 -15.25 -7.94 -3.72
C VAL A 163 -14.42 -8.61 -2.64
N VAL A 164 -13.15 -8.28 -2.58
CA VAL A 164 -12.26 -8.72 -1.50
C VAL A 164 -11.86 -7.49 -0.69
N ILE A 165 -12.27 -7.47 0.57
CA ILE A 165 -11.76 -6.51 1.54
C ILE A 165 -10.30 -6.85 1.76
N ASN A 166 -9.40 -6.01 1.23
CA ASN A 166 -7.96 -6.25 1.13
C ASN A 166 -7.16 -5.18 1.88
N PRO A 167 -7.23 -5.12 3.23
CA PRO A 167 -6.44 -4.19 4.02
C PRO A 167 -4.96 -4.57 3.98
N LEU A 168 -4.11 -3.55 4.16
CA LEU A 168 -2.70 -3.77 4.43
C LEU A 168 -2.53 -4.10 5.92
N ILE A 169 -1.99 -5.27 6.22
CA ILE A 169 -1.64 -5.70 7.58
C ILE A 169 -0.12 -5.67 7.75
N GLY A 170 0.42 -4.48 7.87
CA GLY A 170 1.83 -4.20 8.09
C GLY A 170 2.01 -3.15 9.17
N THR A 171 3.11 -2.44 9.10
CA THR A 171 3.36 -1.32 10.00
C THR A 171 2.43 -0.15 9.68
N LYS A 172 1.87 0.44 10.71
CA LYS A 172 0.92 1.57 10.64
C LYS A 172 1.36 2.71 11.55
N LYS A 173 0.83 3.90 11.35
CA LYS A 173 1.05 5.04 12.23
C LYS A 173 0.27 4.89 13.53
N LYS A 174 0.70 5.62 14.57
CA LYS A 174 -0.08 5.78 15.80
C LYS A 174 -1.45 6.39 15.47
N GLY A 175 -2.52 5.84 16.05
CA GLY A 175 -3.89 6.28 15.81
C GLY A 175 -4.65 5.49 14.74
N ASP A 176 -3.98 4.70 13.89
CA ASP A 176 -4.67 3.75 13.02
C ASP A 176 -5.13 2.50 13.81
N TYR A 177 -6.22 1.89 13.36
CA TYR A 177 -6.71 0.65 13.98
C TYR A 177 -5.72 -0.49 13.88
N LYS A 178 -5.56 -1.26 14.97
CA LYS A 178 -4.73 -2.46 15.00
C LYS A 178 -5.22 -3.49 13.99
N ASN A 179 -4.29 -4.29 13.46
CA ASN A 179 -4.59 -5.31 12.46
C ASN A 179 -5.62 -6.34 12.97
N GLU A 180 -5.51 -6.72 14.24
CA GLU A 180 -6.40 -7.70 14.91
C GLU A 180 -7.85 -7.18 14.96
N ILE A 181 -8.03 -5.88 15.24
CA ILE A 181 -9.35 -5.24 15.27
C ILE A 181 -9.97 -5.26 13.88
N LEU A 182 -9.22 -4.83 12.85
CA LEU A 182 -9.70 -4.87 11.47
C LEU A 182 -10.09 -6.29 11.05
N ASN A 183 -9.25 -7.28 11.37
CA ASN A 183 -9.52 -8.68 11.08
C ASN A 183 -10.83 -9.15 11.72
N LYS A 184 -11.04 -8.87 13.01
CA LYS A 184 -12.23 -9.28 13.76
C LYS A 184 -13.49 -8.64 13.18
N VAL A 185 -13.45 -7.32 12.98
CA VAL A 185 -14.64 -6.57 12.58
C VAL A 185 -15.06 -6.91 11.14
N PHE A 186 -14.13 -7.00 10.19
CA PHE A 186 -14.50 -7.35 8.81
C PHE A 186 -14.94 -8.79 8.65
N LYS A 187 -14.36 -9.74 9.39
CA LYS A 187 -14.87 -11.12 9.40
C LYS A 187 -16.29 -11.19 9.93
N LYS A 188 -16.57 -10.47 11.03
CA LYS A 188 -17.91 -10.38 11.59
C LYS A 188 -18.90 -9.75 10.60
N LEU A 189 -18.54 -8.64 9.97
CA LEU A 189 -19.38 -8.00 8.94
C LEU A 189 -19.78 -8.99 7.83
N ILE A 190 -18.81 -9.77 7.33
CA ILE A 190 -19.06 -10.74 6.26
C ILE A 190 -19.96 -11.90 6.74
N SER A 191 -19.83 -12.34 7.99
CA SER A 191 -20.65 -13.44 8.53
C SER A 191 -22.07 -13.03 8.91
N GLU A 192 -22.30 -11.76 9.21
CA GLU A 192 -23.62 -11.27 9.68
C GLU A 192 -24.49 -10.68 8.58
N LYS A 193 -23.90 -10.26 7.46
CA LYS A 193 -24.65 -9.67 6.35
C LYS A 193 -24.63 -10.57 5.12
N ASP A 194 -25.78 -10.72 4.51
CA ASP A 194 -25.90 -11.42 3.23
C ASP A 194 -25.36 -10.54 2.10
N TYR A 195 -24.22 -10.92 1.57
CA TYR A 195 -23.61 -10.33 0.38
C TYR A 195 -23.62 -11.32 -0.80
N ASN A 196 -24.60 -12.25 -0.83
CA ASN A 196 -24.72 -13.28 -1.87
C ASN A 196 -23.42 -14.07 -2.08
N ASN A 197 -22.67 -14.33 -1.03
CA ASN A 197 -21.36 -15.00 -1.06
C ASN A 197 -20.33 -14.37 -2.03
N ASN A 198 -20.43 -13.07 -2.31
CA ASN A 198 -19.52 -12.36 -3.20
C ASN A 198 -18.62 -11.36 -2.49
N LEU A 199 -18.69 -11.24 -1.17
CA LEU A 199 -17.78 -10.45 -0.35
C LEU A 199 -16.84 -11.35 0.43
N TYR A 200 -15.55 -11.12 0.29
CA TYR A 200 -14.50 -11.93 0.90
C TYR A 200 -13.54 -11.05 1.72
N TYR A 201 -12.83 -11.70 2.65
CA TYR A 201 -11.73 -11.07 3.39
C TYR A 201 -10.41 -11.67 2.94
N GLY A 202 -9.50 -10.81 2.47
CA GLY A 202 -8.20 -11.21 1.96
C GLY A 202 -7.14 -10.15 2.24
N PRO A 203 -6.64 -10.03 3.49
CA PRO A 203 -5.58 -9.07 3.83
C PRO A 203 -4.26 -9.43 3.17
N VAL A 204 -3.42 -8.42 2.95
CA VAL A 204 -2.05 -8.59 2.43
C VAL A 204 -1.04 -8.01 3.42
N ILE A 205 0.05 -8.75 3.67
CA ILE A 205 1.15 -8.20 4.47
C ILE A 205 1.97 -7.25 3.61
N ALA A 206 1.72 -5.96 3.79
CA ALA A 206 2.44 -4.86 3.16
C ALA A 206 2.35 -3.60 4.04
N ASN A 207 3.34 -2.73 3.96
CA ASN A 207 3.39 -1.53 4.78
C ASN A 207 2.53 -0.40 4.21
N MET A 208 1.86 0.34 5.11
CA MET A 208 1.35 1.67 4.80
C MET A 208 2.49 2.69 4.84
N GLN A 209 2.57 3.54 3.82
CA GLN A 209 3.60 4.58 3.71
C GLN A 209 3.03 6.00 3.86
N TYR A 210 1.70 6.14 3.76
CA TYR A 210 0.98 7.44 3.83
C TYR A 210 1.45 8.46 2.79
N GLY A 211 1.88 7.93 1.65
CA GLY A 211 2.40 8.68 0.50
C GLY A 211 1.31 9.30 -0.39
N GLY A 212 0.03 9.20 0.01
CA GLY A 212 -1.10 9.79 -0.71
C GLY A 212 -1.16 9.39 -2.18
N PRO A 213 -1.11 10.37 -3.11
CA PRO A 213 -1.23 10.09 -4.54
C PRO A 213 -0.22 9.06 -5.08
N ARG A 214 1.02 9.12 -4.63
CA ARG A 214 2.07 8.18 -5.06
C ARG A 214 1.85 6.79 -4.51
N GLU A 215 1.39 6.70 -3.27
CA GLU A 215 1.05 5.42 -2.67
C GLU A 215 -0.21 4.81 -3.28
N ALA A 216 -1.17 5.61 -3.71
CA ALA A 216 -2.33 5.11 -4.46
C ALA A 216 -1.89 4.33 -5.70
N VAL A 217 -0.94 4.88 -6.46
CA VAL A 217 -0.35 4.21 -7.63
C VAL A 217 0.46 2.97 -7.23
N HIS A 218 1.23 3.04 -6.13
CA HIS A 218 1.94 1.89 -5.57
C HIS A 218 0.96 0.76 -5.19
N HIS A 219 -0.17 1.11 -4.59
CA HIS A 219 -1.21 0.14 -4.25
C HIS A 219 -1.87 -0.49 -5.48
N ILE A 220 -2.03 0.23 -6.59
CA ILE A 220 -2.48 -0.34 -7.87
C ILE A 220 -1.50 -1.43 -8.31
N ASN A 221 -0.19 -1.15 -8.33
CA ASN A 221 0.82 -2.13 -8.71
C ASN A 221 0.75 -3.41 -7.87
N ILE A 222 0.61 -3.26 -6.55
CA ILE A 222 0.48 -4.42 -5.66
C ILE A 222 -0.75 -5.25 -6.03
N ARG A 223 -1.93 -4.62 -6.24
CA ARG A 223 -3.17 -5.35 -6.55
C ARG A 223 -3.14 -6.01 -7.92
N GLU A 224 -2.55 -5.37 -8.91
CA GLU A 224 -2.32 -5.98 -10.21
C GLU A 224 -1.46 -7.25 -10.08
N LYS A 225 -0.38 -7.20 -9.30
CA LYS A 225 0.52 -8.32 -9.04
C LYS A 225 -0.11 -9.43 -8.19
N LEU A 226 -0.99 -9.10 -7.28
CA LEU A 226 -1.78 -10.07 -6.53
C LEU A 226 -2.80 -10.82 -7.41
N GLY A 227 -3.16 -10.28 -8.57
CA GLY A 227 -4.08 -10.91 -9.50
C GLY A 227 -5.49 -10.32 -9.52
N PHE A 228 -5.73 -9.20 -8.87
CA PHE A 228 -6.97 -8.46 -9.02
C PHE A 228 -7.08 -7.87 -10.43
N ASN A 229 -8.32 -7.80 -10.95
CA ASN A 229 -8.59 -7.12 -12.23
C ASN A 229 -9.33 -5.78 -12.04
N ARG A 230 -9.72 -5.44 -10.80
CA ARG A 230 -10.25 -4.11 -10.43
C ARG A 230 -9.77 -3.70 -9.05
N PHE A 231 -9.54 -2.40 -8.86
CA PHE A 231 -9.19 -1.82 -7.57
C PHE A 231 -10.02 -0.56 -7.28
N ALA A 232 -10.58 -0.46 -6.07
CA ALA A 232 -11.35 0.70 -5.64
C ALA A 232 -10.44 1.79 -5.05
N ILE A 233 -10.46 2.98 -5.65
CA ILE A 233 -9.70 4.16 -5.20
C ILE A 233 -10.67 5.22 -4.68
N GLY A 234 -10.53 5.54 -3.41
CA GLY A 234 -11.30 6.60 -2.75
C GLY A 234 -10.74 8.00 -2.96
N ARG A 235 -11.48 8.98 -2.47
CA ARG A 235 -11.17 10.41 -2.54
C ARG A 235 -9.76 10.74 -2.05
N ASP A 236 -9.42 10.26 -0.85
CA ASP A 236 -8.19 10.59 -0.13
C ASP A 236 -7.35 9.34 0.14
N HIS A 237 -7.20 8.50 -0.89
CA HIS A 237 -6.53 7.22 -0.77
C HIS A 237 -5.10 7.35 -0.25
N ALA A 238 -4.78 6.60 0.81
CA ALA A 238 -3.47 6.61 1.48
C ALA A 238 -2.98 7.99 1.97
N GLY A 239 -3.89 8.93 2.15
CA GLY A 239 -3.57 10.24 2.75
C GLY A 239 -3.36 10.18 4.26
N ALA A 240 -2.72 11.19 4.82
CA ALA A 240 -2.55 11.40 6.26
C ALA A 240 -2.39 12.88 6.58
N GLU A 241 -2.85 13.26 7.77
CA GLU A 241 -2.56 14.55 8.42
C GLU A 241 -2.89 15.80 7.58
N ASN A 242 -3.88 15.69 6.70
CA ASN A 242 -4.29 16.78 5.79
C ASN A 242 -3.15 17.36 4.92
N VAL A 243 -2.07 16.61 4.74
CA VAL A 243 -0.91 17.02 3.92
C VAL A 243 -1.28 17.09 2.44
N TYR A 244 -2.26 16.29 2.01
CA TYR A 244 -2.73 16.23 0.63
C TYR A 244 -4.06 16.98 0.50
N LYS A 245 -4.26 17.62 -0.65
CA LYS A 245 -5.54 18.25 -0.96
C LYS A 245 -6.63 17.20 -1.17
N PRO A 246 -7.89 17.53 -0.85
CA PRO A 246 -9.02 16.66 -1.20
C PRO A 246 -8.99 16.28 -2.68
N LEU A 247 -9.29 15.03 -2.99
CA LEU A 247 -9.25 14.46 -4.34
C LEU A 247 -7.86 14.43 -5.02
N GLU A 248 -6.78 14.79 -4.33
CA GLU A 248 -5.43 14.79 -4.94
C GLU A 248 -5.03 13.38 -5.39
N ALA A 249 -5.24 12.37 -4.54
CA ALA A 249 -4.97 10.97 -4.88
C ALA A 249 -5.85 10.46 -6.03
N TYR A 250 -7.13 10.80 -6.00
CA TYR A 250 -8.09 10.48 -7.05
C TYR A 250 -7.66 11.06 -8.42
N ASN A 251 -7.42 12.37 -8.48
CA ASN A 251 -7.08 13.07 -9.73
C ASN A 251 -5.73 12.61 -10.29
N PHE A 252 -4.75 12.42 -9.41
CA PHE A 252 -3.42 11.97 -9.77
C PHE A 252 -3.46 10.55 -10.37
N THR A 253 -4.15 9.64 -9.71
CA THR A 253 -4.28 8.25 -10.16
C THR A 253 -5.01 8.18 -11.50
N LYS A 254 -6.09 8.94 -11.68
CA LYS A 254 -6.84 9.00 -12.93
C LYS A 254 -5.98 9.40 -14.13
N LYS A 255 -5.01 10.32 -13.93
CA LYS A 255 -4.06 10.71 -14.99
C LYS A 255 -3.06 9.61 -15.35
N LYS A 256 -2.78 8.67 -14.43
CA LYS A 256 -1.71 7.66 -14.58
C LYS A 256 -2.22 6.27 -14.94
N ILE A 257 -3.53 6.05 -14.91
CA ILE A 257 -4.15 4.74 -15.05
C ILE A 257 -3.88 4.05 -16.38
N LYS A 258 -3.66 4.81 -17.47
CA LYS A 258 -3.43 4.25 -18.82
C LYS A 258 -2.26 3.26 -18.91
N LYS A 259 -1.40 3.18 -17.89
CA LYS A 259 -0.23 2.29 -17.84
C LYS A 259 -0.51 0.94 -17.17
N TYR A 260 -1.70 0.75 -16.58
CA TYR A 260 -2.03 -0.43 -15.79
C TYR A 260 -3.06 -1.29 -16.48
N LYS A 261 -2.94 -2.62 -16.30
CA LYS A 261 -3.88 -3.61 -16.85
C LYS A 261 -5.09 -3.85 -15.94
N ILE A 262 -5.07 -3.28 -14.74
CA ILE A 262 -6.15 -3.39 -13.76
C ILE A 262 -7.13 -2.21 -13.93
N ASP A 263 -8.42 -2.51 -13.93
CA ASP A 263 -9.46 -1.47 -13.96
C ASP A 263 -9.53 -0.74 -12.60
N ILE A 264 -9.84 0.55 -12.63
CA ILE A 264 -9.96 1.34 -11.40
C ILE A 264 -11.39 1.85 -11.24
N PHE A 265 -12.00 1.41 -10.14
CA PHE A 265 -13.24 1.97 -9.69
C PHE A 265 -12.97 3.21 -8.82
N PHE A 266 -13.26 4.37 -9.37
CA PHE A 266 -13.11 5.64 -8.66
C PHE A 266 -14.39 6.00 -7.91
N HIS A 267 -14.26 6.37 -6.62
CA HIS A 267 -15.36 6.91 -5.84
C HIS A 267 -14.95 8.16 -5.07
N LYS A 268 -15.83 9.15 -5.07
CA LYS A 268 -15.59 10.44 -4.38
C LYS A 268 -16.02 10.45 -2.91
N GLY A 269 -16.49 9.32 -2.41
CA GLY A 269 -17.10 9.17 -1.09
C GLY A 269 -18.60 8.97 -1.17
N SER A 270 -19.22 8.78 -0.01
CA SER A 270 -20.66 8.72 0.16
C SER A 270 -21.08 9.84 1.08
N TYR A 271 -22.18 10.46 0.79
CA TYR A 271 -22.75 11.55 1.58
C TYR A 271 -24.10 11.09 2.13
N PHE A 272 -24.37 11.43 3.35
CA PHE A 272 -25.69 11.30 3.93
C PHE A 272 -26.56 12.45 3.43
N CYS A 273 -27.76 12.17 2.98
CA CYS A 273 -28.73 13.17 2.58
C CYS A 273 -29.84 13.25 3.63
N GLU A 274 -29.91 14.35 4.37
CA GLU A 274 -30.90 14.53 5.41
C GLU A 274 -32.34 14.58 4.88
N ARG A 275 -32.52 14.85 3.57
CA ARG A 275 -33.88 14.94 2.95
C ARG A 275 -34.40 13.58 2.46
N CYS A 276 -33.52 12.65 2.10
CA CYS A 276 -33.96 11.37 1.49
C CYS A 276 -33.50 10.13 2.25
N ASN A 277 -32.90 10.31 3.44
CA ASN A 277 -32.38 9.26 4.31
C ASN A 277 -31.52 8.24 3.59
#